data_5eebed26fb5395201489f39e39c5ab37
#
_entry.id   5eebed26fb5395201489f39e39c5ab37
#
_cell.length_a   1.000
_cell.length_b   1.000
_cell.length_c   1.000
_cell.angle_alpha   90.00
_cell.angle_beta   90.00
_cell.angle_gamma   90.00
#
_symmetry.space_group_name_H-M   'P 1'
#
loop_
_entity.id
_entity.type
_entity.pdbx_description
1 polymer ?
#
loop_
_entity_poly.entity_id
_entity_poly.type
_entity_poly.pdbx_seq_one_letter_code
_entity_poly.pdbx_strand_id
1 'polypeptide(L)'
;FRSARVEDGRTNVGLGILDTSSAFGKTDYKDVLRRWADSLGDRWELAHDPAGGPIRGAALPMGFNRTPLYADGLLLVGDAAGMVNPFNGEGIDYALEAARVGADVIGQALARPSDAGRERVLAAYPRIMKAELGGYFTLGRWFAHAIGNPEVMRLATTYGLPRTALMRFLLKVMANLPEEHGGRFDDRLVHLMSRIAPDA
;
A
#
# COMPACT_ATOMS: atom_id res chain seq x y z
N PHE A 1 -11.91 1.92 7.75
CA PHE A 1 -12.17 0.60 8.32
C PHE A 1 -12.05 -0.45 7.23
N ARG A 2 -11.49 -1.60 7.56
CA ARG A 2 -11.35 -2.74 6.64
C ARG A 2 -11.83 -3.99 7.37
N SER A 3 -12.54 -4.86 6.66
CA SER A 3 -12.88 -6.19 7.13
C SER A 3 -12.61 -7.20 6.02
N ALA A 4 -12.02 -8.33 6.37
CA ALA A 4 -11.80 -9.45 5.45
C ALA A 4 -12.10 -10.75 6.18
N ARG A 5 -12.90 -11.62 5.55
CA ARG A 5 -13.16 -12.95 6.07
C ARG A 5 -11.92 -13.82 5.83
N VAL A 6 -11.49 -14.56 6.83
CA VAL A 6 -10.37 -15.50 6.75
C VAL A 6 -10.90 -16.95 6.70
N GLU A 7 -10.05 -17.91 6.30
CA GLU A 7 -10.46 -19.30 6.02
C GLU A 7 -11.15 -20.01 7.19
N ASP A 8 -10.84 -19.64 8.43
CA ASP A 8 -11.45 -20.21 9.64
C ASP A 8 -12.82 -19.61 10.01
N GLY A 9 -13.40 -18.80 9.13
CA GLY A 9 -14.68 -18.13 9.35
C GLY A 9 -14.61 -16.86 10.19
N ARG A 10 -13.43 -16.46 10.66
CA ARG A 10 -13.23 -15.20 11.39
C ARG A 10 -13.26 -14.01 10.42
N THR A 11 -13.48 -12.84 10.98
CA THR A 11 -13.41 -11.59 10.23
C THR A 11 -12.28 -10.73 10.79
N ASN A 12 -11.31 -10.40 9.95
CA ASN A 12 -10.27 -9.44 10.29
C ASN A 12 -10.82 -8.02 10.11
N VAL A 13 -10.77 -7.24 11.18
CA VAL A 13 -11.28 -5.87 11.21
C VAL A 13 -10.18 -4.92 11.62
N GLY A 14 -10.00 -3.84 10.86
CA GLY A 14 -8.95 -2.85 11.10
C GLY A 14 -9.39 -1.41 10.88
N LEU A 15 -8.71 -0.50 11.55
CA LEU A 15 -8.82 0.95 11.40
C LEU A 15 -7.45 1.52 11.01
N GLY A 16 -7.40 2.28 9.92
CA GLY A 16 -6.24 3.09 9.56
C GLY A 16 -6.56 4.59 9.66
N ILE A 17 -5.58 5.37 10.11
CA ILE A 17 -5.66 6.83 10.14
C ILE A 17 -4.40 7.37 9.44
N LEU A 18 -4.59 8.31 8.53
CA LEU A 18 -3.48 9.03 7.91
C LEU A 18 -2.80 9.95 8.93
N ASP A 19 -1.50 10.03 8.88
CA ASP A 19 -0.69 10.95 9.71
C ASP A 19 -1.01 12.44 9.44
N THR A 20 -1.50 12.74 8.23
CA THR A 20 -1.99 14.06 7.83
C THR A 20 -3.35 14.42 8.42
N SER A 21 -4.06 13.47 9.04
CA SER A 21 -5.35 13.72 9.68
C SER A 21 -5.18 14.53 10.97
N SER A 22 -6.06 15.52 11.17
CA SER A 22 -6.11 16.29 12.43
C SER A 22 -6.43 15.44 13.67
N ALA A 23 -6.96 14.24 13.48
CA ALA A 23 -7.26 13.26 14.53
C ALA A 23 -6.04 12.36 14.86
N PHE A 24 -4.97 12.41 14.07
CA PHE A 24 -3.78 11.58 14.29
C PHE A 24 -3.14 11.91 15.63
N GLY A 25 -2.82 10.89 16.41
CA GLY A 25 -2.24 11.03 17.75
C GLY A 25 -3.16 11.61 18.84
N LYS A 26 -4.39 12.02 18.50
CA LYS A 26 -5.36 12.60 19.45
C LYS A 26 -6.56 11.68 19.73
N THR A 27 -6.60 10.52 19.07
CA THR A 27 -7.74 9.61 19.10
C THR A 27 -7.31 8.29 19.73
N ASP A 28 -8.14 7.74 20.63
CA ASP A 28 -8.02 6.35 21.05
C ASP A 28 -8.53 5.44 19.92
N TYR A 29 -7.59 4.93 19.11
CA TYR A 29 -7.91 4.10 17.96
C TYR A 29 -8.59 2.79 18.32
N LYS A 30 -8.28 2.23 19.50
CA LYS A 30 -8.91 1.01 20.00
C LYS A 30 -10.36 1.22 20.36
N ASP A 31 -10.66 2.35 21.01
CA ASP A 31 -12.01 2.72 21.35
C ASP A 31 -12.87 3.04 20.13
N VAL A 32 -12.30 3.78 19.16
CA VAL A 32 -12.98 4.04 17.89
C VAL A 32 -13.28 2.75 17.12
N LEU A 33 -12.33 1.82 17.08
CA LEU A 33 -12.54 0.53 16.41
C LEU A 33 -13.64 -0.30 17.09
N ARG A 34 -13.66 -0.34 18.43
CA ARG A 34 -14.72 -1.03 19.19
C ARG A 34 -16.09 -0.44 18.91
N ARG A 35 -16.24 0.88 19.08
CA ARG A 35 -17.53 1.58 18.84
C ARG A 35 -18.01 1.41 17.41
N TRP A 36 -17.11 1.39 16.45
CA TRP A 36 -17.48 1.12 15.06
C TRP A 36 -17.95 -0.33 14.88
N ALA A 37 -17.24 -1.31 15.43
CA ALA A 37 -17.64 -2.71 15.37
C ALA A 37 -19.02 -2.92 16.03
N ASP A 38 -19.23 -2.34 17.21
CA ASP A 38 -20.52 -2.39 17.93
C ASP A 38 -21.67 -1.77 17.12
N SER A 39 -21.38 -0.72 16.34
CA SER A 39 -22.38 -0.05 15.49
C SER A 39 -22.85 -0.87 14.30
N LEU A 40 -22.12 -1.91 13.91
CA LEU A 40 -22.48 -2.79 12.80
C LEU A 40 -23.57 -3.81 13.17
N GLY A 41 -23.80 -4.03 14.47
CA GLY A 41 -24.80 -4.94 14.98
C GLY A 41 -24.62 -6.38 14.53
N ASP A 42 -25.64 -7.21 14.79
CA ASP A 42 -25.61 -8.67 14.53
C ASP A 42 -25.47 -9.03 13.04
N ARG A 43 -25.77 -8.11 12.14
CA ARG A 43 -25.70 -8.33 10.69
C ARG A 43 -24.31 -8.77 10.20
N TRP A 44 -23.26 -8.38 10.90
CA TRP A 44 -21.88 -8.67 10.52
C TRP A 44 -21.26 -9.78 11.36
N GLU A 45 -22.02 -10.32 12.32
CA GLU A 45 -21.54 -11.39 13.21
C GLU A 45 -20.18 -11.03 13.86
N LEU A 46 -19.92 -9.73 14.07
CA LEU A 46 -18.74 -9.23 14.73
C LEU A 46 -18.93 -9.32 16.26
N ALA A 47 -19.38 -10.46 16.75
CA ALA A 47 -19.41 -10.68 18.19
C ALA A 47 -18.00 -10.48 18.74
N HIS A 48 -17.88 -9.67 19.78
CA HIS A 48 -16.62 -9.48 20.47
C HIS A 48 -16.18 -10.84 21.02
N ASP A 49 -15.32 -11.55 20.29
CA ASP A 49 -14.72 -12.78 20.76
C ASP A 49 -13.52 -12.43 21.67
N PRO A 50 -13.63 -12.65 22.98
CA PRO A 50 -12.49 -12.45 23.89
C PRO A 50 -11.29 -13.33 23.53
N ALA A 51 -11.51 -14.44 22.81
CA ALA A 51 -10.47 -15.32 22.32
C ALA A 51 -9.71 -14.76 21.10
N GLY A 52 -10.26 -13.73 20.43
CA GLY A 52 -9.60 -13.03 19.30
C GLY A 52 -8.32 -12.27 19.67
N GLY A 53 -8.03 -12.17 20.96
CA GLY A 53 -6.82 -11.53 21.49
C GLY A 53 -6.92 -9.99 21.50
N PRO A 54 -5.85 -9.31 21.95
CA PRO A 54 -5.85 -7.86 22.08
C PRO A 54 -5.82 -7.16 20.73
N ILE A 55 -6.52 -6.02 20.64
CA ILE A 55 -6.38 -5.10 19.50
C ILE A 55 -4.92 -4.63 19.43
N ARG A 56 -4.28 -4.92 18.31
CA ARG A 56 -2.89 -4.53 18.02
C ARG A 56 -2.88 -3.39 17.01
N GLY A 57 -1.84 -2.57 17.03
CA GLY A 57 -1.66 -1.49 16.08
C GLY A 57 -0.18 -1.30 15.78
N ALA A 58 0.11 -0.86 14.56
CA ALA A 58 1.45 -0.49 14.11
C ALA A 58 1.34 0.65 13.11
N ALA A 59 2.44 1.39 12.94
CA ALA A 59 2.58 2.32 11.83
C ALA A 59 2.74 1.52 10.53
N LEU A 60 2.11 2.01 9.45
CA LEU A 60 2.33 1.50 8.10
C LEU A 60 3.40 2.35 7.41
N PRO A 61 4.58 1.81 7.16
CA PRO A 61 5.63 2.53 6.44
C PRO A 61 5.31 2.58 4.96
N MET A 62 5.09 3.78 4.40
CA MET A 62 4.55 3.97 3.07
C MET A 62 5.51 4.70 2.13
N GLY A 63 5.43 4.39 0.84
CA GLY A 63 6.03 5.19 -0.23
C GLY A 63 7.55 5.30 -0.18
N PHE A 64 8.25 4.23 0.14
CA PHE A 64 9.71 4.20 0.33
C PHE A 64 10.25 5.12 1.44
N ASN A 65 9.49 5.31 2.51
CA ASN A 65 9.94 6.16 3.62
C ASN A 65 11.04 5.54 4.50
N ARG A 66 11.52 4.36 4.15
CA ARG A 66 12.65 3.65 4.79
C ARG A 66 13.82 3.57 3.82
N THR A 67 14.80 4.42 3.98
CA THR A 67 15.99 4.49 3.14
C THR A 67 17.26 4.48 3.97
N PRO A 68 18.36 3.93 3.46
CA PRO A 68 18.54 3.31 2.15
C PRO A 68 17.90 1.92 2.05
N LEU A 69 17.49 1.49 0.85
CA LEU A 69 16.92 0.15 0.61
C LEU A 69 18.01 -0.94 0.59
N TYR A 70 19.26 -0.55 0.43
CA TYR A 70 20.44 -1.41 0.45
C TYR A 70 21.62 -0.71 1.12
N ALA A 71 22.32 -1.41 1.96
CA ALA A 71 23.63 -1.01 2.52
C ALA A 71 24.41 -2.24 2.98
N ASP A 72 25.69 -2.33 2.56
CA ASP A 72 26.67 -3.28 3.10
C ASP A 72 26.16 -4.73 3.27
N GLY A 73 25.55 -5.28 2.23
CA GLY A 73 25.02 -6.65 2.25
C GLY A 73 23.62 -6.78 2.88
N LEU A 74 23.02 -5.72 3.42
CA LEU A 74 21.66 -5.69 3.92
C LEU A 74 20.71 -5.11 2.86
N LEU A 75 19.67 -5.87 2.52
CA LEU A 75 18.65 -5.51 1.55
C LEU A 75 17.29 -5.47 2.24
N LEU A 76 16.56 -4.36 2.09
CA LEU A 76 15.24 -4.17 2.67
C LEU A 76 14.15 -4.50 1.66
N VAL A 77 13.12 -5.24 2.09
CA VAL A 77 11.94 -5.61 1.29
C VAL A 77 10.65 -5.36 2.07
N GLY A 78 9.54 -5.19 1.37
CA GLY A 78 8.23 -5.01 1.96
C GLY A 78 8.16 -3.85 2.96
N ASP A 79 7.49 -4.05 4.07
CA ASP A 79 7.31 -3.03 5.13
C ASP A 79 8.64 -2.52 5.70
N ALA A 80 9.67 -3.37 5.78
CA ALA A 80 11.00 -2.95 6.21
C ALA A 80 11.60 -1.86 5.31
N ALA A 81 11.22 -1.85 4.03
CA ALA A 81 11.62 -0.86 3.03
C ALA A 81 10.60 0.28 2.85
N GLY A 82 9.51 0.27 3.61
CA GLY A 82 8.41 1.21 3.43
C GLY A 82 7.61 0.99 2.15
N MET A 83 7.49 -0.26 1.71
CA MET A 83 6.82 -0.61 0.44
C MET A 83 5.32 -0.85 0.63
N VAL A 84 4.65 0.03 1.35
CA VAL A 84 3.18 0.06 1.43
C VAL A 84 2.68 1.19 0.54
N ASN A 85 1.65 0.91 -0.27
CA ASN A 85 1.07 1.92 -1.15
C ASN A 85 0.35 2.99 -0.33
N PRO A 86 0.69 4.28 -0.48
CA PRO A 86 0.11 5.36 0.30
C PRO A 86 -1.39 5.56 0.11
N PHE A 87 -1.94 5.12 -1.03
CA PHE A 87 -3.35 5.35 -1.36
C PHE A 87 -4.28 4.33 -0.69
N ASN A 88 -3.97 3.04 -0.82
CA ASN A 88 -4.85 1.96 -0.38
C ASN A 88 -4.34 1.23 0.87
N GLY A 89 -3.09 1.49 1.30
CA GLY A 89 -2.46 0.80 2.42
C GLY A 89 -2.15 -0.67 2.11
N GLU A 90 -2.07 -1.04 0.84
CA GLU A 90 -1.68 -2.36 0.41
C GLU A 90 -0.17 -2.51 0.42
N GLY A 91 0.34 -3.67 0.89
CA GLY A 91 1.76 -3.93 1.00
C GLY A 91 2.15 -5.37 0.67
N ILE A 92 1.17 -6.30 0.63
CA ILE A 92 1.46 -7.73 0.48
C ILE A 92 2.00 -8.04 -0.92
N ASP A 93 1.34 -7.57 -1.96
CA ASP A 93 1.77 -7.73 -3.35
C ASP A 93 3.12 -7.08 -3.61
N TYR A 94 3.31 -5.85 -3.12
CA TYR A 94 4.60 -5.14 -3.22
C TYR A 94 5.73 -5.83 -2.44
N ALA A 95 5.42 -6.45 -1.30
CA ALA A 95 6.41 -7.23 -0.56
C ALA A 95 6.81 -8.49 -1.33
N LEU A 96 5.86 -9.18 -1.97
CA LEU A 96 6.13 -10.35 -2.81
C LEU A 96 6.96 -9.97 -4.04
N GLU A 97 6.61 -8.88 -4.71
CA GLU A 97 7.35 -8.39 -5.88
C GLU A 97 8.77 -7.95 -5.50
N ALA A 98 8.91 -7.21 -4.41
CA ALA A 98 10.22 -6.82 -3.90
C ALA A 98 11.08 -8.01 -3.49
N ALA A 99 10.48 -9.06 -2.92
CA ALA A 99 11.18 -10.29 -2.59
C ALA A 99 11.64 -11.03 -3.85
N ARG A 100 10.83 -11.08 -4.91
CA ARG A 100 11.19 -11.65 -6.21
C ARG A 100 12.39 -10.92 -6.82
N VAL A 101 12.31 -9.60 -6.93
CA VAL A 101 13.41 -8.76 -7.46
C VAL A 101 14.67 -8.91 -6.59
N GLY A 102 14.51 -8.90 -5.26
CA GLY A 102 15.60 -9.09 -4.33
C GLY A 102 16.31 -10.45 -4.50
N ALA A 103 15.54 -11.52 -4.67
CA ALA A 103 16.08 -12.86 -4.92
C ALA A 103 16.85 -12.92 -6.25
N ASP A 104 16.34 -12.31 -7.31
CA ASP A 104 17.01 -12.24 -8.62
C ASP A 104 18.34 -11.48 -8.52
N VAL A 105 18.35 -10.34 -7.84
CA VAL A 105 19.55 -9.51 -7.62
C VAL A 105 20.58 -10.26 -6.79
N ILE A 106 20.17 -10.94 -5.71
CA ILE A 106 21.06 -11.77 -4.87
C ILE A 106 21.63 -12.92 -5.70
N GLY A 107 20.81 -13.62 -6.47
CA GLY A 107 21.26 -14.71 -7.35
C GLY A 107 22.32 -14.24 -8.35
N GLN A 108 22.10 -13.09 -8.98
CA GLN A 108 23.08 -12.48 -9.90
C GLN A 108 24.37 -12.04 -9.19
N ALA A 109 24.26 -11.54 -7.95
CA ALA A 109 25.43 -11.16 -7.16
C ALA A 109 26.26 -12.39 -6.78
N LEU A 110 25.63 -13.49 -6.33
CA LEU A 110 26.30 -14.73 -5.97
C LEU A 110 27.04 -15.39 -7.15
N ALA A 111 26.58 -15.16 -8.38
CA ALA A 111 27.27 -15.60 -9.59
C ALA A 111 28.54 -14.79 -9.92
N ARG A 112 28.83 -13.71 -9.20
CA ARG A 112 30.03 -12.91 -9.42
C ARG A 112 31.22 -13.48 -8.62
N PRO A 113 32.42 -13.57 -9.25
CA PRO A 113 33.60 -14.18 -8.59
C PRO A 113 34.23 -13.26 -7.53
N SER A 114 34.05 -11.94 -7.62
CA SER A 114 34.65 -10.97 -6.70
C SER A 114 33.63 -10.27 -5.82
N ASP A 115 34.01 -9.90 -4.61
CA ASP A 115 33.17 -9.14 -3.68
C ASP A 115 32.76 -7.79 -4.24
N ALA A 116 33.69 -7.08 -4.91
CA ALA A 116 33.37 -5.83 -5.59
C ALA A 116 32.33 -5.99 -6.72
N GLY A 117 32.34 -7.15 -7.40
CA GLY A 117 31.34 -7.49 -8.41
C GLY A 117 29.99 -7.79 -7.79
N ARG A 118 29.96 -8.49 -6.66
CA ARG A 118 28.74 -8.78 -5.89
C ARG A 118 28.09 -7.50 -5.37
N GLU A 119 28.91 -6.67 -4.74
CA GLU A 119 28.46 -5.39 -4.19
C GLU A 119 27.84 -4.47 -5.24
N ARG A 120 28.47 -4.37 -6.42
CA ARG A 120 27.95 -3.57 -7.54
C ARG A 120 26.57 -4.05 -8.01
N VAL A 121 26.33 -5.36 -8.02
CA VAL A 121 25.03 -5.93 -8.40
C VAL A 121 23.99 -5.63 -7.31
N LEU A 122 24.33 -5.85 -6.04
CA LEU A 122 23.41 -5.59 -4.90
C LEU A 122 23.05 -4.11 -4.81
N ALA A 123 24.00 -3.21 -5.02
CA ALA A 123 23.80 -1.76 -5.01
C ALA A 123 22.85 -1.26 -6.12
N ALA A 124 22.54 -2.09 -7.14
CA ALA A 124 21.56 -1.73 -8.15
C ALA A 124 20.11 -1.91 -7.69
N TYR A 125 19.85 -2.71 -6.63
CA TYR A 125 18.50 -3.02 -6.14
C TYR A 125 17.64 -1.79 -5.86
N PRO A 126 18.08 -0.74 -5.14
CA PRO A 126 17.26 0.44 -4.87
C PRO A 126 16.76 1.13 -6.14
N ARG A 127 17.63 1.19 -7.17
CA ARG A 127 17.26 1.80 -8.46
C ARG A 127 16.22 0.96 -9.19
N ILE A 128 16.36 -0.36 -9.17
CA ILE A 128 15.39 -1.28 -9.79
C ILE A 128 14.03 -1.10 -9.10
N MET A 129 13.99 -1.15 -7.77
CA MET A 129 12.74 -0.99 -7.02
C MET A 129 12.06 0.36 -7.25
N LYS A 130 12.83 1.44 -7.33
CA LYS A 130 12.28 2.75 -7.65
C LYS A 130 11.74 2.84 -9.07
N ALA A 131 12.39 2.21 -10.03
CA ALA A 131 11.90 2.16 -11.41
C ALA A 131 10.60 1.35 -11.53
N GLU A 132 10.47 0.24 -10.78
CA GLU A 132 9.28 -0.61 -10.79
C GLU A 132 8.08 0.03 -10.07
N LEU A 133 8.27 0.54 -8.86
CA LEU A 133 7.19 0.95 -7.97
C LEU A 133 7.10 2.46 -7.72
N GLY A 134 8.15 3.23 -8.02
CA GLY A 134 8.25 4.64 -7.63
C GLY A 134 7.14 5.51 -8.19
N GLY A 135 6.81 5.35 -9.47
CA GLY A 135 5.72 6.07 -10.12
C GLY A 135 4.35 5.77 -9.50
N TYR A 136 4.08 4.50 -9.18
CA TYR A 136 2.84 4.09 -8.51
C TYR A 136 2.73 4.66 -7.10
N PHE A 137 3.82 4.66 -6.33
CA PHE A 137 3.83 5.21 -4.98
C PHE A 137 3.69 6.73 -4.98
N THR A 138 4.28 7.42 -5.96
CA THR A 138 4.07 8.86 -6.12
C THR A 138 2.62 9.18 -6.48
N LEU A 139 2.04 8.44 -7.41
CA LEU A 139 0.63 8.54 -7.74
C LEU A 139 -0.25 8.26 -6.51
N GLY A 140 0.09 7.22 -5.74
CA GLY A 140 -0.58 6.89 -4.48
C GLY A 140 -0.55 8.04 -3.47
N ARG A 141 0.59 8.72 -3.31
CA ARG A 141 0.70 9.92 -2.44
C ARG A 141 -0.20 11.06 -2.90
N TRP A 142 -0.30 11.32 -4.22
CA TRP A 142 -1.20 12.35 -4.74
C TRP A 142 -2.66 12.04 -4.43
N PHE A 143 -3.08 10.80 -4.63
CA PHE A 143 -4.43 10.36 -4.27
C PHE A 143 -4.67 10.42 -2.76
N ALA A 144 -3.73 9.97 -1.93
CA ALA A 144 -3.85 10.05 -0.48
C ALA A 144 -3.99 11.50 -0.01
N HIS A 145 -3.23 12.43 -0.59
CA HIS A 145 -3.36 13.85 -0.30
C HIS A 145 -4.72 14.42 -0.73
N ALA A 146 -5.21 14.01 -1.90
CA ALA A 146 -6.51 14.44 -2.39
C ALA A 146 -7.66 13.95 -1.49
N ILE A 147 -7.67 12.67 -1.09
CA ILE A 147 -8.70 12.14 -0.18
C ILE A 147 -8.59 12.67 1.25
N GLY A 148 -7.42 13.13 1.66
CA GLY A 148 -7.21 13.82 2.94
C GLY A 148 -7.87 15.20 3.00
N ASN A 149 -8.28 15.78 1.86
CA ASN A 149 -8.94 17.08 1.79
C ASN A 149 -10.46 16.92 1.85
N PRO A 150 -11.17 17.44 2.89
CA PRO A 150 -12.61 17.30 3.05
C PRO A 150 -13.43 17.87 1.87
N GLU A 151 -12.98 18.97 1.25
CA GLU A 151 -13.68 19.58 0.10
C GLU A 151 -13.58 18.68 -1.15
N VAL A 152 -12.39 18.11 -1.40
CA VAL A 152 -12.21 17.15 -2.49
C VAL A 152 -13.11 15.93 -2.26
N MET A 153 -13.15 15.42 -1.03
CA MET A 153 -14.02 14.29 -0.68
C MET A 153 -15.50 14.61 -0.83
N ARG A 154 -15.94 15.81 -0.44
CA ARG A 154 -17.32 16.26 -0.64
C ARG A 154 -17.70 16.30 -2.12
N LEU A 155 -16.85 16.86 -2.96
CA LEU A 155 -17.07 16.90 -4.40
C LEU A 155 -17.03 15.50 -5.02
N ALA A 156 -16.08 14.67 -4.63
CA ALA A 156 -15.92 13.30 -5.12
C ALA A 156 -17.15 12.43 -4.75
N THR A 157 -17.66 12.55 -3.53
CA THR A 157 -18.86 11.81 -3.11
C THR A 157 -20.13 12.33 -3.78
N THR A 158 -20.29 13.64 -3.91
CA THR A 158 -21.51 14.22 -4.50
C THR A 158 -21.59 13.98 -6.02
N TYR A 159 -20.49 14.15 -6.72
CA TYR A 159 -20.48 14.11 -8.19
C TYR A 159 -19.77 12.86 -8.75
N GLY A 160 -18.87 12.25 -8.00
CA GLY A 160 -18.07 11.11 -8.44
C GLY A 160 -18.79 9.78 -8.25
N LEU A 161 -19.35 9.53 -7.07
CA LEU A 161 -20.00 8.24 -6.75
C LEU A 161 -21.10 7.84 -7.76
N PRO A 162 -21.95 8.75 -8.29
CA PRO A 162 -22.93 8.37 -9.29
C PRO A 162 -22.35 7.97 -10.65
N ARG A 163 -21.07 8.25 -10.91
CA ARG A 163 -20.43 7.99 -12.20
C ARG A 163 -19.71 6.65 -12.20
N THR A 164 -20.35 5.63 -12.73
CA THR A 164 -19.83 4.26 -12.79
C THR A 164 -18.43 4.16 -13.44
N ALA A 165 -18.16 4.94 -14.50
CA ALA A 165 -16.86 4.93 -15.16
C ALA A 165 -15.73 5.42 -14.24
N LEU A 166 -15.98 6.51 -13.49
CA LEU A 166 -15.02 7.04 -12.51
C LEU A 166 -14.82 6.05 -11.36
N MET A 167 -15.87 5.44 -10.87
CA MET A 167 -15.77 4.45 -9.80
C MET A 167 -15.01 3.19 -10.22
N ARG A 168 -15.21 2.73 -11.45
CA ARG A 168 -14.40 1.62 -12.00
C ARG A 168 -12.93 1.98 -12.10
N PHE A 169 -12.61 3.18 -12.57
CA PHE A 169 -11.23 3.67 -12.62
C PHE A 169 -10.60 3.71 -11.22
N LEU A 170 -11.28 4.31 -10.25
CA LEU A 170 -10.80 4.37 -8.86
C LEU A 170 -10.61 2.98 -8.26
N LEU A 171 -11.55 2.06 -8.48
CA LEU A 171 -11.43 0.68 -7.99
C LEU A 171 -10.23 -0.04 -8.61
N LYS A 172 -9.95 0.14 -9.91
CA LYS A 172 -8.77 -0.45 -10.55
C LYS A 172 -7.48 0.08 -9.93
N VAL A 173 -7.39 1.40 -9.73
CA VAL A 173 -6.22 2.02 -9.08
C VAL A 173 -6.06 1.53 -7.64
N MET A 174 -7.16 1.45 -6.89
CA MET A 174 -7.14 0.98 -5.49
C MET A 174 -6.78 -0.49 -5.35
N ALA A 175 -7.20 -1.32 -6.29
CA ALA A 175 -6.97 -2.76 -6.26
C ALA A 175 -5.66 -3.17 -6.99
N ASN A 176 -4.88 -2.21 -7.46
CA ASN A 176 -3.66 -2.45 -8.24
C ASN A 176 -3.89 -3.42 -9.42
N LEU A 177 -4.99 -3.23 -10.14
CA LEU A 177 -5.43 -4.11 -11.25
C LEU A 177 -5.33 -3.47 -12.65
N PRO A 178 -4.41 -2.52 -12.96
CA PRO A 178 -4.23 -2.09 -14.33
C PRO A 178 -3.56 -3.21 -15.15
N GLU A 179 -4.11 -3.51 -16.32
CA GLU A 179 -3.51 -4.49 -17.24
C GLU A 179 -2.27 -3.90 -17.91
N GLU A 180 -1.14 -4.60 -17.82
CA GLU A 180 0.14 -4.14 -18.38
C GLU A 180 0.13 -4.04 -19.91
N HIS A 181 -0.60 -4.94 -20.60
CA HIS A 181 -0.64 -5.01 -22.06
C HIS A 181 -2.08 -5.13 -22.57
N GLY A 182 -2.46 -4.27 -23.51
CA GLY A 182 -3.74 -4.36 -24.20
C GLY A 182 -4.96 -3.86 -23.42
N GLY A 183 -4.75 -3.26 -22.24
CA GLY A 183 -5.80 -2.76 -21.37
C GLY A 183 -6.67 -1.65 -21.98
N ARG A 184 -7.80 -1.39 -21.34
CA ARG A 184 -8.75 -0.31 -21.69
C ARG A 184 -8.08 1.06 -21.53
N PHE A 185 -8.77 2.10 -21.99
CA PHE A 185 -8.26 3.49 -21.88
C PHE A 185 -7.90 3.88 -20.43
N ASP A 186 -8.67 3.41 -19.46
CA ASP A 186 -8.43 3.61 -18.04
C ASP A 186 -7.09 3.00 -17.56
N ASP A 187 -6.71 1.81 -18.04
CA ASP A 187 -5.42 1.17 -17.70
C ASP A 187 -4.25 1.97 -18.30
N ARG A 188 -4.38 2.39 -19.55
CA ARG A 188 -3.37 3.24 -20.22
C ARG A 188 -3.21 4.58 -19.52
N LEU A 189 -4.28 5.15 -18.99
CA LEU A 189 -4.22 6.40 -18.22
C LEU A 189 -3.46 6.22 -16.91
N VAL A 190 -3.69 5.14 -16.17
CA VAL A 190 -2.94 4.82 -14.92
C VAL A 190 -1.46 4.67 -15.23
N HIS A 191 -1.09 3.88 -16.25
CA HIS A 191 0.29 3.71 -16.66
C HIS A 191 0.94 5.04 -17.12
N LEU A 192 0.22 5.86 -17.86
CA LEU A 192 0.72 7.18 -18.26
C LEU A 192 0.97 8.07 -17.04
N MET A 193 0.02 8.12 -16.11
CA MET A 193 0.15 8.93 -14.89
C MET A 193 1.29 8.44 -14.00
N SER A 194 1.50 7.14 -13.85
CA SER A 194 2.61 6.59 -13.09
C SER A 194 3.96 6.85 -13.74
N ARG A 195 4.03 6.92 -15.08
CA ARG A 195 5.25 7.26 -15.84
C ARG A 195 5.60 8.75 -15.79
N ILE A 196 4.61 9.62 -15.68
CA ILE A 196 4.81 11.07 -15.58
C ILE A 196 5.10 11.47 -14.13
N ALA A 197 4.64 10.70 -13.17
CA ALA A 197 4.93 10.95 -11.77
C ALA A 197 6.43 10.78 -11.51
N PRO A 198 7.07 11.73 -10.80
CA PRO A 198 8.48 11.58 -10.43
C PRO A 198 8.67 10.35 -9.55
N ASP A 199 9.80 9.68 -9.69
CA ASP A 199 10.16 8.53 -8.87
C ASP A 199 10.19 8.90 -7.38
N ALA A 200 9.77 7.95 -6.56
CA ALA A 200 9.65 8.12 -5.10
C ALA A 200 11.02 8.17 -4.41
#